data_5e473c91fd91d7d90bc929f3a5a3fe12
#
_entry.id   5e473c91fd91d7d90bc929f3a5a3fe12
#
_cell.length_a   1.000
_cell.length_b   1.000
_cell.length_c   1.000
_cell.angle_alpha   90.00
_cell.angle_beta   90.00
_cell.angle_gamma   90.00
#
_symmetry.space_group_name_H-M   'P 1'
#
loop_
_entity.id
_entity.type
_entity.pdbx_description
1 polymer ?
#
loop_
_entity_poly.entity_id
_entity_poly.type
_entity_poly.pdbx_seq_one_letter_code
_entity_poly.pdbx_strand_id
1 'polypeptide(L)'
;VHAHDWLAAPAMGWIRQGRGRKSIFTIHSTEYGRCGNNNYGGNSERIRHLEWWGCYESDAVIAVSHTLKNEVQWLYSVPDWKAGVIYNGIDYRHFDGWIEPAGVKRMYGVGPMDPTVLFVGRMVHQKGPDLLVSAIPYILQHCPNAKFVFAGDGESRWQTQEQAVHMGVSHACRFLGHVNGWRLKDLFKATDCVCVPSRNEPFGIVILEAWSAGKPVVATSVGGPSEIVWHEINGLKIDPDPESIAWGIGTLFEDFDDARWMGRNGRIAAEAVFSWDIIADEVLAVYNSI
;
A
#
# COMPACT_ATOMS: atom_id res chain seq x y z
N VAL A 1 -10.19 -25.14 5.36
CA VAL A 1 -9.03 -24.74 4.52
C VAL A 1 -9.16 -23.27 4.20
N HIS A 2 -8.08 -22.49 4.36
CA HIS A 2 -8.05 -21.09 4.00
C HIS A 2 -6.98 -20.87 2.92
N ALA A 3 -7.37 -20.31 1.79
CA ALA A 3 -6.49 -20.02 0.66
C ALA A 3 -6.44 -18.52 0.40
N HIS A 4 -5.27 -18.05 -0.03
CA HIS A 4 -5.03 -16.65 -0.36
C HIS A 4 -4.64 -16.50 -1.81
N ASP A 5 -5.35 -15.66 -2.55
CA ASP A 5 -5.17 -15.33 -3.96
C ASP A 5 -5.23 -16.53 -4.93
N TRP A 6 -5.21 -16.23 -6.19
CA TRP A 6 -5.43 -17.17 -7.29
C TRP A 6 -4.46 -18.35 -7.30
N LEU A 7 -3.22 -18.19 -6.82
CA LEU A 7 -2.22 -19.28 -6.79
C LEU A 7 -2.64 -20.44 -5.89
N ALA A 8 -3.33 -20.17 -4.79
CA ALA A 8 -3.77 -21.17 -3.84
C ALA A 8 -5.17 -21.74 -4.14
N ALA A 9 -5.95 -21.10 -5.02
CA ALA A 9 -7.30 -21.51 -5.35
C ALA A 9 -7.41 -22.98 -5.82
N PRO A 10 -6.53 -23.51 -6.73
CA PRO A 10 -6.61 -24.91 -7.15
C PRO A 10 -6.44 -25.90 -6.01
N ALA A 11 -5.48 -25.66 -5.12
CA ALA A 11 -5.24 -26.54 -3.98
C ALA A 11 -6.44 -26.56 -3.01
N MET A 12 -7.04 -25.41 -2.76
CA MET A 12 -8.25 -25.27 -1.94
C MET A 12 -9.41 -26.08 -2.54
N GLY A 13 -9.69 -25.89 -3.84
CA GLY A 13 -10.78 -26.60 -4.52
C GLY A 13 -10.62 -28.11 -4.49
N TRP A 14 -9.41 -28.62 -4.74
CA TRP A 14 -9.13 -30.06 -4.68
C TRP A 14 -9.32 -30.64 -3.27
N ILE A 15 -8.86 -29.94 -2.23
CA ILE A 15 -9.05 -30.40 -0.83
C ILE A 15 -10.54 -30.39 -0.48
N ARG A 16 -11.29 -29.35 -0.89
CA ARG A 16 -12.72 -29.26 -0.65
C ARG A 16 -13.47 -30.42 -1.32
N GLN A 17 -13.26 -30.63 -2.62
CA GLN A 17 -13.92 -31.68 -3.38
C GLN A 17 -13.54 -33.07 -2.91
N GLY A 18 -12.26 -33.34 -2.61
CA GLY A 18 -11.77 -34.65 -2.20
C GLY A 18 -12.04 -35.02 -0.76
N ARG A 19 -12.23 -34.06 0.15
CA ARG A 19 -12.36 -34.29 1.60
C ARG A 19 -13.56 -33.62 2.25
N GLY A 20 -14.40 -32.93 1.51
CA GLY A 20 -15.59 -32.24 2.03
C GLY A 20 -15.30 -31.19 3.11
N ARG A 21 -14.11 -30.55 3.06
CA ARG A 21 -13.70 -29.57 4.06
C ARG A 21 -14.27 -28.19 3.72
N LYS A 22 -14.72 -27.47 4.77
CA LYS A 22 -15.05 -26.06 4.66
C LYS A 22 -13.85 -25.25 4.19
N SER A 23 -14.13 -24.22 3.39
CA SER A 23 -13.07 -23.45 2.74
C SER A 23 -13.37 -21.94 2.73
N ILE A 24 -12.33 -21.16 2.92
CA ILE A 24 -12.33 -19.70 2.86
C ILE A 24 -11.34 -19.27 1.79
N PHE A 25 -11.71 -18.26 1.03
CA PHE A 25 -10.85 -17.68 0.01
C PHE A 25 -10.65 -16.19 0.25
N THR A 26 -9.42 -15.78 0.60
CA THR A 26 -9.08 -14.36 0.73
C THR A 26 -8.47 -13.84 -0.55
N ILE A 27 -9.01 -12.74 -1.06
CA ILE A 27 -8.49 -11.98 -2.20
C ILE A 27 -7.79 -10.72 -1.68
N HIS A 28 -6.50 -10.59 -1.99
CA HIS A 28 -5.71 -9.39 -1.67
C HIS A 28 -5.66 -8.39 -2.83
N SER A 29 -5.86 -8.85 -4.04
CA SER A 29 -6.00 -8.02 -5.25
C SER A 29 -6.60 -8.86 -6.38
N THR A 30 -7.29 -8.21 -7.32
CA THR A 30 -7.77 -8.87 -8.55
C THR A 30 -6.76 -8.70 -9.67
N GLU A 31 -6.78 -9.61 -10.63
CA GLU A 31 -6.01 -9.45 -11.88
C GLU A 31 -6.47 -8.21 -12.66
N TYR A 32 -7.77 -7.94 -12.67
CA TYR A 32 -8.34 -6.74 -13.27
C TYR A 32 -7.69 -5.47 -12.72
N GLY A 33 -7.64 -5.30 -11.39
CA GLY A 33 -6.99 -4.17 -10.74
C GLY A 33 -5.47 -4.10 -11.00
N ARG A 34 -4.76 -5.25 -10.99
CA ARG A 34 -3.33 -5.32 -11.32
C ARG A 34 -3.03 -4.91 -12.76
N CYS A 35 -3.96 -5.16 -13.67
CA CYS A 35 -3.88 -4.79 -15.08
C CYS A 35 -4.38 -3.38 -15.39
N GLY A 36 -4.48 -2.48 -14.39
CA GLY A 36 -4.94 -1.11 -14.58
C GLY A 36 -6.41 -1.00 -14.96
N ASN A 37 -7.25 -1.84 -14.37
CA ASN A 37 -8.68 -1.95 -14.61
C ASN A 37 -9.02 -2.37 -16.06
N ASN A 38 -8.21 -3.28 -16.60
CA ASN A 38 -8.39 -3.82 -17.94
C ASN A 38 -8.49 -5.35 -17.94
N ASN A 39 -9.20 -5.87 -18.94
CA ASN A 39 -9.34 -7.29 -19.18
C ASN A 39 -8.45 -7.70 -20.36
N TYR A 40 -7.29 -8.27 -20.06
CA TYR A 40 -6.43 -8.85 -21.08
C TYR A 40 -6.72 -10.36 -21.25
N GLY A 41 -6.42 -10.90 -22.44
CA GLY A 41 -6.48 -12.33 -22.72
C GLY A 41 -5.27 -13.11 -22.21
N GLY A 42 -5.19 -14.41 -22.56
CA GLY A 42 -4.05 -15.26 -22.25
C GLY A 42 -3.87 -15.54 -20.76
N ASN A 43 -2.68 -15.28 -20.22
CA ASN A 43 -2.40 -15.54 -18.80
C ASN A 43 -3.29 -14.71 -17.87
N SER A 44 -3.60 -13.48 -18.21
CA SER A 44 -4.48 -12.62 -17.42
C SER A 44 -5.90 -13.19 -17.33
N GLU A 45 -6.45 -13.69 -18.43
CA GLU A 45 -7.75 -14.38 -18.44
C GLU A 45 -7.74 -15.64 -17.57
N ARG A 46 -6.65 -16.42 -17.66
CA ARG A 46 -6.47 -17.62 -16.81
C ARG A 46 -6.44 -17.27 -15.33
N ILE A 47 -5.77 -16.20 -14.96
CA ILE A 47 -5.71 -15.74 -13.56
C ILE A 47 -7.10 -15.31 -13.09
N ARG A 48 -7.83 -14.51 -13.87
CA ARG A 48 -9.22 -14.12 -13.53
C ARG A 48 -10.13 -15.35 -13.39
N HIS A 49 -9.97 -16.37 -14.22
CA HIS A 49 -10.72 -17.61 -14.08
C HIS A 49 -10.40 -18.33 -12.77
N LEU A 50 -9.15 -18.37 -12.33
CA LEU A 50 -8.76 -18.95 -11.04
C LEU A 50 -9.27 -18.13 -9.85
N GLU A 51 -9.29 -16.82 -9.94
CA GLU A 51 -9.90 -15.94 -8.93
C GLU A 51 -11.42 -16.21 -8.83
N TRP A 52 -12.11 -16.23 -9.97
CA TRP A 52 -13.53 -16.60 -10.03
C TRP A 52 -13.80 -17.99 -9.43
N TRP A 53 -13.00 -18.98 -9.83
CA TRP A 53 -13.15 -20.35 -9.33
C TRP A 53 -12.91 -20.45 -7.82
N GLY A 54 -11.90 -19.76 -7.29
CA GLY A 54 -11.68 -19.66 -5.86
C GLY A 54 -12.88 -19.06 -5.11
N CYS A 55 -13.45 -17.99 -5.65
CA CYS A 55 -14.67 -17.39 -5.12
C CYS A 55 -15.86 -18.36 -5.19
N TYR A 56 -16.01 -19.10 -6.29
CA TYR A 56 -17.11 -20.04 -6.49
C TYR A 56 -17.02 -21.23 -5.53
N GLU A 57 -15.87 -21.88 -5.44
CA GLU A 57 -15.66 -23.09 -4.65
C GLU A 57 -15.62 -22.85 -3.14
N SER A 58 -15.26 -21.67 -2.67
CA SER A 58 -15.18 -21.38 -1.22
C SER A 58 -16.57 -21.31 -0.57
N ASP A 59 -16.65 -21.54 0.75
CA ASP A 59 -17.87 -21.30 1.57
C ASP A 59 -17.98 -19.83 1.96
N ALA A 60 -16.85 -19.13 2.17
CA ALA A 60 -16.78 -17.71 2.42
C ALA A 60 -15.64 -17.06 1.61
N VAL A 61 -15.83 -15.82 1.19
CA VAL A 61 -14.86 -14.97 0.52
C VAL A 61 -14.52 -13.79 1.42
N ILE A 62 -13.24 -13.50 1.61
CA ILE A 62 -12.76 -12.34 2.34
C ILE A 62 -12.05 -11.41 1.36
N ALA A 63 -12.44 -10.15 1.34
CA ALA A 63 -11.73 -9.07 0.66
C ALA A 63 -11.04 -8.18 1.71
N VAL A 64 -9.90 -7.58 1.34
CA VAL A 64 -9.10 -6.76 2.26
C VAL A 64 -9.53 -5.29 2.35
N SER A 65 -10.60 -4.92 1.65
CA SER A 65 -11.27 -3.61 1.75
C SER A 65 -12.70 -3.70 1.21
N HIS A 66 -13.54 -2.74 1.57
CA HIS A 66 -14.90 -2.65 1.00
C HIS A 66 -14.88 -2.39 -0.50
N THR A 67 -13.95 -1.55 -0.96
CA THR A 67 -13.74 -1.29 -2.40
C THR A 67 -13.41 -2.58 -3.14
N LEU A 68 -12.48 -3.39 -2.60
CA LEU A 68 -12.13 -4.67 -3.21
C LEU A 68 -13.28 -5.68 -3.12
N LYS A 69 -14.05 -5.71 -2.02
CA LYS A 69 -15.26 -6.53 -1.92
C LYS A 69 -16.24 -6.21 -3.06
N ASN A 70 -16.52 -4.93 -3.27
CA ASN A 70 -17.42 -4.49 -4.35
C ASN A 70 -16.89 -4.89 -5.73
N GLU A 71 -15.57 -4.75 -5.96
CA GLU A 71 -14.92 -5.18 -7.20
C GLU A 71 -15.06 -6.69 -7.43
N VAL A 72 -14.80 -7.51 -6.41
CA VAL A 72 -14.93 -8.97 -6.44
C VAL A 72 -16.38 -9.40 -6.70
N GLN A 73 -17.34 -8.75 -6.05
CA GLN A 73 -18.77 -9.01 -6.29
C GLN A 73 -19.16 -8.68 -7.72
N TRP A 74 -18.70 -7.56 -8.25
CA TRP A 74 -18.96 -7.14 -9.63
C TRP A 74 -18.30 -8.07 -10.66
N LEU A 75 -17.00 -8.41 -10.48
CA LEU A 75 -16.24 -9.24 -11.43
C LEU A 75 -16.68 -10.70 -11.43
N TYR A 76 -16.95 -11.26 -10.26
CA TYR A 76 -17.11 -12.70 -10.06
C TYR A 76 -18.50 -13.11 -9.60
N SER A 77 -19.43 -12.15 -9.54
CA SER A 77 -20.83 -12.37 -9.11
C SER A 77 -20.94 -13.04 -7.73
N VAL A 78 -20.05 -12.68 -6.81
CA VAL A 78 -20.07 -13.22 -5.44
C VAL A 78 -21.23 -12.59 -4.68
N PRO A 79 -22.17 -13.40 -4.13
CA PRO A 79 -23.30 -12.87 -3.40
C PRO A 79 -22.86 -12.25 -2.06
N ASP A 80 -23.62 -11.24 -1.59
CA ASP A 80 -23.25 -10.46 -0.41
C ASP A 80 -23.12 -11.32 0.87
N TRP A 81 -23.99 -12.29 1.03
CA TRP A 81 -23.95 -13.21 2.19
C TRP A 81 -22.68 -14.06 2.27
N LYS A 82 -21.95 -14.21 1.17
CA LYS A 82 -20.70 -14.99 1.05
C LYS A 82 -19.45 -14.13 1.18
N ALA A 83 -19.54 -12.84 0.92
CA ALA A 83 -18.41 -11.92 0.88
C ALA A 83 -18.35 -11.05 2.14
N GLY A 84 -17.26 -11.17 2.89
CA GLY A 84 -16.91 -10.32 4.02
C GLY A 84 -15.73 -9.42 3.74
N VAL A 85 -15.50 -8.43 4.61
CA VAL A 85 -14.29 -7.61 4.61
C VAL A 85 -13.53 -7.87 5.90
N ILE A 86 -12.25 -8.20 5.77
CA ILE A 86 -11.29 -8.23 6.88
C ILE A 86 -10.04 -7.53 6.38
N TYR A 87 -9.66 -6.45 7.03
CA TYR A 87 -8.47 -5.67 6.68
C TYR A 87 -7.19 -6.47 6.90
N ASN A 88 -6.10 -6.08 6.24
CA ASN A 88 -4.78 -6.64 6.55
C ASN A 88 -4.28 -6.11 7.88
N GLY A 89 -3.55 -6.96 8.61
CA GLY A 89 -2.91 -6.61 9.85
C GLY A 89 -1.46 -6.14 9.67
N ILE A 90 -0.90 -5.60 10.75
CA ILE A 90 0.51 -5.21 10.86
C ILE A 90 1.08 -5.61 12.21
N ASP A 91 2.32 -6.04 12.25
CA ASP A 91 3.11 -6.07 13.48
C ASP A 91 3.72 -4.68 13.70
N TYR A 92 2.94 -3.80 14.32
CA TYR A 92 3.35 -2.44 14.58
C TYR A 92 4.56 -2.36 15.52
N ARG A 93 4.75 -3.35 16.41
CA ARG A 93 5.89 -3.43 17.34
C ARG A 93 7.21 -3.66 16.62
N HIS A 94 7.17 -4.21 15.41
CA HIS A 94 8.36 -4.34 14.57
C HIS A 94 9.05 -2.99 14.33
N PHE A 95 8.31 -1.88 14.36
CA PHE A 95 8.84 -0.52 14.17
C PHE A 95 9.28 0.15 15.48
N ASP A 96 9.15 -0.50 16.63
CA ASP A 96 9.64 0.02 17.91
C ASP A 96 11.17 0.09 17.97
N GLY A 97 11.67 0.77 19.02
CA GLY A 97 13.09 1.00 19.21
C GLY A 97 13.57 2.33 18.62
N TRP A 98 14.72 2.76 19.07
CA TRP A 98 15.33 4.02 18.63
C TRP A 98 16.23 3.80 17.42
N ILE A 99 16.30 4.81 16.56
CA ILE A 99 17.28 4.93 15.48
C ILE A 99 17.93 6.32 15.56
N GLU A 100 19.03 6.53 14.84
CA GLU A 100 19.58 7.86 14.59
C GLU A 100 19.19 8.30 13.16
N PRO A 101 18.12 9.15 13.00
CA PRO A 101 17.56 9.45 11.67
C PRO A 101 18.57 10.12 10.73
N ALA A 102 19.41 11.00 11.26
CA ALA A 102 20.41 11.71 10.48
C ALA A 102 21.46 10.75 9.89
N GLY A 103 21.86 9.72 10.64
CA GLY A 103 22.75 8.68 10.16
C GLY A 103 22.14 7.87 9.03
N VAL A 104 20.88 7.46 9.21
CA VAL A 104 20.16 6.74 8.15
C VAL A 104 20.01 7.59 6.89
N LYS A 105 19.61 8.87 7.01
CA LYS A 105 19.52 9.80 5.87
C LYS A 105 20.88 9.90 5.13
N ARG A 106 21.98 10.08 5.85
CA ARG A 106 23.34 10.15 5.27
C ARG A 106 23.74 8.89 4.50
N MET A 107 23.36 7.69 4.97
CA MET A 107 23.64 6.43 4.26
C MET A 107 23.05 6.41 2.85
N TYR A 108 22.01 7.16 2.60
CA TYR A 108 21.33 7.25 1.30
C TYR A 108 21.60 8.57 0.57
N GLY A 109 22.60 9.33 1.00
CA GLY A 109 22.98 10.59 0.35
C GLY A 109 21.92 11.68 0.51
N VAL A 110 21.21 11.67 1.64
CA VAL A 110 20.23 12.68 2.04
C VAL A 110 20.80 13.47 3.21
N GLY A 111 20.68 14.80 3.16
CA GLY A 111 21.12 15.67 4.25
C GLY A 111 20.30 15.42 5.52
N PRO A 112 20.93 15.58 6.71
CA PRO A 112 20.25 15.28 7.98
C PRO A 112 18.95 16.09 8.19
N MET A 113 18.94 17.32 7.70
CA MET A 113 17.82 18.26 7.83
C MET A 113 16.97 18.36 6.57
N ASP A 114 17.31 17.64 5.50
CA ASP A 114 16.54 17.68 4.27
C ASP A 114 15.14 17.03 4.51
N PRO A 115 14.04 17.74 4.24
CA PRO A 115 12.72 17.14 4.23
C PRO A 115 12.69 15.95 3.27
N THR A 116 12.17 14.81 3.73
CA THR A 116 12.33 13.56 2.99
C THR A 116 11.02 12.83 2.83
N VAL A 117 10.64 12.59 1.58
CA VAL A 117 9.50 11.76 1.18
C VAL A 117 9.99 10.35 0.89
N LEU A 118 9.30 9.35 1.40
CA LEU A 118 9.56 7.95 1.09
C LEU A 118 8.44 7.37 0.22
N PHE A 119 8.80 6.75 -0.89
CA PHE A 119 7.96 5.82 -1.65
C PHE A 119 8.46 4.41 -1.39
N VAL A 120 7.55 3.50 -1.04
CA VAL A 120 7.85 2.06 -0.89
C VAL A 120 6.87 1.24 -1.70
N GLY A 121 7.38 0.37 -2.56
CA GLY A 121 6.54 -0.54 -3.32
C GLY A 121 7.15 -1.02 -4.63
N ARG A 122 6.42 -1.88 -5.33
CA ARG A 122 6.81 -2.27 -6.68
C ARG A 122 6.79 -1.04 -7.59
N MET A 123 7.85 -0.83 -8.34
CA MET A 123 7.91 0.25 -9.33
C MET A 123 7.19 -0.18 -10.61
N VAL A 124 5.88 -0.09 -10.58
CA VAL A 124 4.95 -0.42 -11.69
C VAL A 124 3.93 0.69 -11.84
N HIS A 125 3.30 0.81 -13.02
CA HIS A 125 2.31 1.84 -13.32
C HIS A 125 1.19 1.93 -12.28
N GLN A 126 0.73 0.79 -11.77
CA GLN A 126 -0.31 0.71 -10.73
C GLN A 126 0.05 1.51 -9.47
N LYS A 127 1.33 1.47 -9.06
CA LYS A 127 1.81 2.12 -7.82
C LYS A 127 2.18 3.60 -7.99
N GLY A 128 2.21 4.12 -9.21
CA GLY A 128 2.36 5.54 -9.52
C GLY A 128 3.70 6.20 -9.15
N PRO A 129 4.87 5.52 -9.22
CA PRO A 129 6.13 6.19 -8.93
C PRO A 129 6.43 7.36 -9.89
N ASP A 130 5.93 7.28 -11.11
CA ASP A 130 5.98 8.30 -12.14
C ASP A 130 5.16 9.56 -11.76
N LEU A 131 4.01 9.38 -11.09
CA LEU A 131 3.20 10.50 -10.59
C LEU A 131 3.97 11.28 -9.51
N LEU A 132 4.62 10.56 -8.58
CA LEU A 132 5.45 11.23 -7.58
C LEU A 132 6.61 11.99 -8.23
N VAL A 133 7.31 11.41 -9.21
CA VAL A 133 8.39 12.13 -9.93
C VAL A 133 7.83 13.38 -10.62
N SER A 134 6.64 13.30 -11.23
CA SER A 134 5.99 14.46 -11.88
C SER A 134 5.60 15.54 -10.86
N ALA A 135 5.36 15.21 -9.60
CA ALA A 135 5.06 16.17 -8.54
C ALA A 135 6.29 16.93 -8.02
N ILE A 136 7.49 16.36 -8.16
CA ILE A 136 8.72 16.91 -7.56
C ILE A 136 9.00 18.37 -7.98
N PRO A 137 8.89 18.77 -9.26
CA PRO A 137 9.15 20.17 -9.65
C PRO A 137 8.30 21.17 -8.86
N TYR A 138 7.03 20.86 -8.62
CA TYR A 138 6.12 21.73 -7.86
C TYR A 138 6.55 21.81 -6.38
N ILE A 139 6.95 20.70 -5.78
CA ILE A 139 7.39 20.65 -4.38
C ILE A 139 8.69 21.45 -4.19
N LEU A 140 9.65 21.29 -5.11
CA LEU A 140 10.94 21.96 -5.03
C LEU A 140 10.86 23.49 -5.18
N GLN A 141 9.77 24.04 -5.73
CA GLN A 141 9.53 25.50 -5.76
C GLN A 141 9.38 26.09 -4.35
N HIS A 142 8.80 25.33 -3.41
CA HIS A 142 8.53 25.75 -2.05
C HIS A 142 9.52 25.12 -1.04
N CYS A 143 10.02 23.94 -1.33
CA CYS A 143 10.95 23.20 -0.49
C CYS A 143 12.16 22.71 -1.30
N PRO A 144 13.12 23.59 -1.67
CA PRO A 144 14.21 23.27 -2.62
C PRO A 144 15.17 22.18 -2.12
N ASN A 145 15.24 21.95 -0.81
CA ASN A 145 16.08 20.91 -0.20
C ASN A 145 15.38 19.56 -0.05
N ALA A 146 14.09 19.44 -0.43
CA ALA A 146 13.35 18.19 -0.30
C ALA A 146 14.04 17.05 -1.07
N LYS A 147 14.02 15.84 -0.50
CA LYS A 147 14.55 14.62 -1.11
C LYS A 147 13.47 13.54 -1.18
N PHE A 148 13.55 12.77 -2.25
CA PHE A 148 12.57 11.73 -2.58
C PHE A 148 13.29 10.40 -2.69
N VAL A 149 12.98 9.49 -1.77
CA VAL A 149 13.60 8.17 -1.67
C VAL A 149 12.63 7.14 -2.21
N PHE A 150 13.05 6.40 -3.23
CA PHE A 150 12.27 5.34 -3.86
C PHE A 150 12.86 3.99 -3.45
N ALA A 151 12.19 3.29 -2.54
CA ALA A 151 12.56 1.96 -2.09
C ALA A 151 11.67 0.91 -2.76
N GLY A 152 12.19 0.28 -3.80
CA GLY A 152 11.48 -0.72 -4.58
C GLY A 152 12.10 -0.99 -5.94
N ASP A 153 11.60 -2.01 -6.61
CA ASP A 153 12.01 -2.40 -7.94
C ASP A 153 10.78 -2.78 -8.79
N GLY A 154 10.94 -2.86 -10.10
CA GLY A 154 9.88 -3.23 -11.02
C GLY A 154 10.13 -2.69 -12.43
N GLU A 155 9.24 -3.05 -13.34
CA GLU A 155 9.35 -2.75 -14.77
C GLU A 155 9.40 -1.25 -15.10
N SER A 156 8.77 -0.39 -14.29
CA SER A 156 8.76 1.06 -14.49
C SER A 156 9.95 1.78 -13.87
N ARG A 157 10.88 1.07 -13.19
CA ARG A 157 11.98 1.72 -12.46
C ARG A 157 12.86 2.55 -13.39
N TRP A 158 13.27 1.98 -14.51
CA TRP A 158 14.12 2.66 -15.48
C TRP A 158 13.45 3.91 -16.05
N GLN A 159 12.20 3.75 -16.53
CA GLN A 159 11.43 4.87 -17.07
C GLN A 159 11.23 5.99 -16.06
N THR A 160 11.01 5.63 -14.78
CA THR A 160 10.84 6.62 -13.69
C THR A 160 12.16 7.37 -13.42
N GLN A 161 13.31 6.69 -13.49
CA GLN A 161 14.62 7.33 -13.38
C GLN A 161 14.90 8.27 -14.55
N GLU A 162 14.65 7.84 -15.78
CA GLU A 162 14.79 8.70 -16.97
C GLU A 162 13.87 9.91 -16.90
N GLN A 163 12.63 9.73 -16.44
CA GLN A 163 11.69 10.84 -16.22
C GLN A 163 12.28 11.87 -15.24
N ALA A 164 12.86 11.44 -14.13
CA ALA A 164 13.51 12.35 -13.17
C ALA A 164 14.68 13.14 -13.79
N VAL A 165 15.43 12.52 -14.70
CA VAL A 165 16.50 13.20 -15.46
C VAL A 165 15.92 14.23 -16.42
N HIS A 166 14.94 13.86 -17.24
CA HIS A 166 14.30 14.75 -18.21
C HIS A 166 13.62 15.95 -17.55
N MET A 167 13.05 15.77 -16.37
CA MET A 167 12.45 16.84 -15.59
C MET A 167 13.45 17.68 -14.77
N GLY A 168 14.76 17.33 -14.81
CA GLY A 168 15.81 18.04 -14.09
C GLY A 168 15.82 17.85 -12.58
N VAL A 169 15.07 16.86 -12.05
CA VAL A 169 14.90 16.64 -10.61
C VAL A 169 15.68 15.44 -10.06
N SER A 170 16.53 14.80 -10.87
CA SER A 170 17.32 13.63 -10.47
C SER A 170 18.23 13.90 -9.27
N HIS A 171 18.67 15.14 -9.07
CA HIS A 171 19.47 15.57 -7.91
C HIS A 171 18.73 15.44 -6.58
N ALA A 172 17.41 15.49 -6.60
CA ALA A 172 16.53 15.33 -5.44
C ALA A 172 16.10 13.87 -5.21
N CYS A 173 16.28 12.98 -6.19
CA CYS A 173 15.81 11.59 -6.14
C CYS A 173 16.88 10.60 -5.68
N ARG A 174 16.47 9.56 -4.95
CA ARG A 174 17.31 8.41 -4.56
C ARG A 174 16.56 7.13 -4.86
N PHE A 175 16.99 6.38 -5.87
CA PHE A 175 16.40 5.11 -6.28
C PHE A 175 17.21 3.94 -5.71
N LEU A 176 16.74 3.34 -4.63
CA LEU A 176 17.51 2.38 -3.85
C LEU A 176 17.42 0.94 -4.37
N GLY A 177 16.45 0.65 -5.26
CA GLY A 177 16.11 -0.73 -5.60
C GLY A 177 15.39 -1.42 -4.45
N HIS A 178 15.45 -2.74 -4.42
CA HIS A 178 14.81 -3.54 -3.39
C HIS A 178 15.49 -3.34 -2.03
N VAL A 179 14.72 -2.85 -1.05
CA VAL A 179 15.15 -2.67 0.34
C VAL A 179 14.25 -3.50 1.24
N ASN A 180 14.81 -4.24 2.19
CA ASN A 180 14.05 -5.10 3.09
C ASN A 180 14.60 -5.10 4.53
N GLY A 181 13.89 -5.79 5.43
CA GLY A 181 14.28 -6.00 6.81
C GLY A 181 14.50 -4.69 7.58
N TRP A 182 15.54 -4.66 8.42
CA TRP A 182 15.85 -3.53 9.29
C TRP A 182 16.14 -2.23 8.49
N ARG A 183 16.72 -2.34 7.29
CA ARG A 183 17.01 -1.16 6.45
C ARG A 183 15.74 -0.45 5.99
N LEU A 184 14.69 -1.20 5.63
CA LEU A 184 13.41 -0.62 5.26
C LEU A 184 12.72 0.02 6.47
N LYS A 185 12.74 -0.67 7.62
CA LYS A 185 12.22 -0.13 8.87
C LYS A 185 12.90 1.21 9.24
N ASP A 186 14.23 1.26 9.15
CA ASP A 186 14.99 2.47 9.48
C ASP A 186 14.69 3.60 8.50
N LEU A 187 14.47 3.30 7.20
CA LEU A 187 14.02 4.29 6.22
C LEU A 187 12.67 4.90 6.59
N PHE A 188 11.66 4.09 6.92
CA PHE A 188 10.37 4.60 7.40
C PHE A 188 10.56 5.55 8.60
N LYS A 189 11.42 5.18 9.54
CA LYS A 189 11.64 5.97 10.77
C LYS A 189 12.47 7.24 10.52
N ALA A 190 13.30 7.26 9.50
CA ALA A 190 14.19 8.39 9.20
C ALA A 190 13.55 9.44 8.28
N THR A 191 12.55 9.09 7.50
CA THR A 191 11.86 10.00 6.58
C THR A 191 10.79 10.82 7.28
N ASP A 192 10.30 11.88 6.64
CA ASP A 192 9.36 12.81 7.24
C ASP A 192 7.91 12.46 6.90
N CYS A 193 7.66 11.93 5.70
CA CYS A 193 6.37 11.39 5.29
C CYS A 193 6.52 10.25 4.29
N VAL A 194 5.45 9.47 4.11
CA VAL A 194 5.36 8.41 3.11
C VAL A 194 4.32 8.78 2.07
N CYS A 195 4.69 8.72 0.79
CA CYS A 195 3.78 8.98 -0.33
C CYS A 195 3.36 7.65 -0.97
N VAL A 196 2.04 7.46 -1.10
CA VAL A 196 1.40 6.29 -1.73
C VAL A 196 0.57 6.78 -2.92
N PRO A 197 1.21 7.10 -4.06
CA PRO A 197 0.57 7.74 -5.22
C PRO A 197 -0.10 6.73 -6.15
N SER A 198 -0.64 5.64 -5.61
CA SER A 198 -1.15 4.50 -6.38
C SER A 198 -2.36 4.88 -7.23
N ARG A 199 -2.40 4.41 -8.48
CA ARG A 199 -3.58 4.48 -9.36
C ARG A 199 -4.64 3.43 -9.00
N ASN A 200 -4.19 2.34 -8.40
CA ASN A 200 -5.03 1.30 -7.84
C ASN A 200 -4.31 0.69 -6.62
N GLU A 201 -4.96 0.71 -5.46
CA GLU A 201 -4.42 0.19 -4.22
C GLU A 201 -5.49 -0.61 -3.48
N PRO A 202 -5.47 -1.93 -3.55
CA PRO A 202 -6.50 -2.76 -2.93
C PRO A 202 -6.64 -2.56 -1.42
N PHE A 203 -5.50 -2.32 -0.73
CA PHE A 203 -5.50 -2.07 0.71
C PHE A 203 -4.49 -1.00 1.14
N GLY A 204 -3.20 -1.18 0.85
CA GLY A 204 -2.15 -0.24 1.23
C GLY A 204 -1.41 -0.62 2.52
N ILE A 205 -0.84 -1.83 2.60
CA ILE A 205 -0.03 -2.27 3.76
C ILE A 205 1.07 -1.26 4.09
N VAL A 206 1.65 -0.62 3.10
CA VAL A 206 2.68 0.41 3.24
C VAL A 206 2.21 1.61 4.10
N ILE A 207 0.90 1.88 4.10
CA ILE A 207 0.30 2.90 4.98
C ILE A 207 0.41 2.45 6.44
N LEU A 208 0.10 1.19 6.72
CA LEU A 208 0.23 0.64 8.08
C LEU A 208 1.68 0.61 8.54
N GLU A 209 2.64 0.34 7.64
CA GLU A 209 4.08 0.40 7.93
C GLU A 209 4.52 1.83 8.27
N ALA A 210 4.07 2.83 7.49
CA ALA A 210 4.32 4.24 7.76
C ALA A 210 3.76 4.65 9.13
N TRP A 211 2.51 4.32 9.40
CA TRP A 211 1.86 4.59 10.68
C TRP A 211 2.55 3.89 11.85
N SER A 212 2.97 2.64 11.67
CA SER A 212 3.74 1.89 12.68
C SER A 212 5.05 2.57 13.02
N ALA A 213 5.67 3.28 12.06
CA ALA A 213 6.84 4.13 12.26
C ALA A 213 6.49 5.54 12.78
N GLY A 214 5.21 5.84 13.03
CA GLY A 214 4.73 7.15 13.47
C GLY A 214 4.81 8.23 12.39
N LYS A 215 4.74 7.85 11.11
CA LYS A 215 4.85 8.78 9.98
C LYS A 215 3.51 9.08 9.35
N PRO A 216 3.24 10.36 9.00
CA PRO A 216 2.07 10.71 8.21
C PRO A 216 2.19 10.16 6.80
N VAL A 217 1.04 9.94 6.18
CA VAL A 217 0.96 9.48 4.80
C VAL A 217 0.28 10.51 3.91
N VAL A 218 0.76 10.61 2.67
CA VAL A 218 0.06 11.27 1.57
C VAL A 218 -0.35 10.16 0.61
N ALA A 219 -1.63 9.83 0.55
CA ALA A 219 -2.11 8.67 -0.18
C ALA A 219 -3.29 9.01 -1.10
N THR A 220 -3.28 8.44 -2.30
CA THR A 220 -4.40 8.60 -3.23
C THR A 220 -5.68 8.00 -2.67
N SER A 221 -6.81 8.71 -2.86
CA SER A 221 -8.13 8.28 -2.38
C SER A 221 -8.74 7.21 -3.30
N VAL A 222 -7.98 6.13 -3.57
CA VAL A 222 -8.41 5.02 -4.42
C VAL A 222 -8.25 3.69 -3.70
N GLY A 223 -9.27 2.83 -3.77
CA GLY A 223 -9.24 1.53 -3.11
C GLY A 223 -9.18 1.61 -1.58
N GLY A 224 -8.38 0.75 -0.96
CA GLY A 224 -8.22 0.69 0.49
C GLY A 224 -7.81 2.00 1.16
N PRO A 225 -6.87 2.79 0.64
CA PRO A 225 -6.52 4.09 1.22
C PRO A 225 -7.71 5.04 1.42
N SER A 226 -8.72 5.00 0.54
CA SER A 226 -9.93 5.82 0.70
C SER A 226 -10.72 5.49 1.98
N GLU A 227 -10.58 4.27 2.49
CA GLU A 227 -11.29 3.77 3.66
C GLU A 227 -10.50 3.98 4.96
N ILE A 228 -9.18 3.72 4.93
CA ILE A 228 -8.35 3.69 6.14
C ILE A 228 -7.68 5.03 6.45
N VAL A 229 -7.39 5.86 5.45
CA VAL A 229 -6.83 7.20 5.67
C VAL A 229 -7.97 8.17 5.99
N TRP A 230 -7.92 8.79 7.15
CA TRP A 230 -8.82 9.86 7.56
C TRP A 230 -8.10 11.19 7.31
N HIS A 231 -8.61 11.91 6.30
CA HIS A 231 -8.03 13.15 5.82
C HIS A 231 -7.80 14.14 6.94
N GLU A 232 -6.60 14.73 7.02
CA GLU A 232 -6.15 15.67 8.06
C GLU A 232 -6.09 15.08 9.48
N ILE A 233 -6.34 13.78 9.67
CA ILE A 233 -6.29 13.12 10.98
C ILE A 233 -5.09 12.18 11.11
N ASN A 234 -4.94 11.22 10.21
CA ASN A 234 -3.83 10.26 10.19
C ASN A 234 -3.03 10.28 8.89
N GLY A 235 -3.30 11.26 8.01
CA GLY A 235 -2.68 11.47 6.73
C GLY A 235 -3.52 12.36 5.82
N LEU A 236 -3.02 12.61 4.62
CA LEU A 236 -3.71 13.41 3.62
C LEU A 236 -4.18 12.53 2.46
N LYS A 237 -5.46 12.65 2.11
CA LYS A 237 -6.02 12.06 0.89
C LYS A 237 -5.79 13.00 -0.27
N ILE A 238 -5.33 12.44 -1.37
CA ILE A 238 -5.03 13.16 -2.60
C ILE A 238 -5.64 12.45 -3.80
N ASP A 239 -5.72 13.14 -4.93
CA ASP A 239 -6.03 12.54 -6.22
C ASP A 239 -4.75 11.96 -6.87
N PRO A 240 -4.86 10.97 -7.78
CA PRO A 240 -3.71 10.36 -8.45
C PRO A 240 -3.18 11.25 -9.61
N ASP A 241 -2.84 12.49 -9.29
CA ASP A 241 -2.24 13.48 -10.16
C ASP A 241 -1.10 14.24 -9.48
N PRO A 242 -0.13 14.79 -10.25
CA PRO A 242 1.06 15.44 -9.72
C PRO A 242 0.79 16.67 -8.86
N GLU A 243 -0.21 17.47 -9.17
CA GLU A 243 -0.50 18.72 -8.46
C GLU A 243 -1.09 18.41 -7.08
N SER A 244 -2.03 17.44 -7.01
CA SER A 244 -2.60 16.98 -5.75
C SER A 244 -1.55 16.31 -4.85
N ILE A 245 -0.63 15.52 -5.42
CA ILE A 245 0.51 14.93 -4.68
C ILE A 245 1.42 16.05 -4.13
N ALA A 246 1.71 17.06 -4.96
CA ALA A 246 2.57 18.17 -4.55
C ALA A 246 1.92 18.99 -3.43
N TRP A 247 0.62 19.26 -3.54
CA TRP A 247 -0.15 19.90 -2.47
C TRP A 247 -0.06 19.12 -1.16
N GLY A 248 -0.35 17.82 -1.18
CA GLY A 248 -0.33 17.02 0.05
C GLY A 248 1.04 16.95 0.71
N ILE A 249 2.12 16.80 -0.05
CA ILE A 249 3.48 16.78 0.48
C ILE A 249 3.88 18.19 0.97
N GLY A 250 3.54 19.24 0.21
CA GLY A 250 3.79 20.63 0.59
C GLY A 250 3.14 20.97 1.92
N THR A 251 1.87 20.63 2.10
CA THR A 251 1.13 20.84 3.36
C THR A 251 1.83 20.20 4.56
N LEU A 252 2.33 18.95 4.44
CA LEU A 252 3.06 18.30 5.53
C LEU A 252 4.43 18.96 5.81
N PHE A 253 5.03 19.62 4.83
CA PHE A 253 6.33 20.29 5.00
C PHE A 253 6.19 21.73 5.49
N GLU A 254 5.02 22.35 5.34
CA GLU A 254 4.72 23.68 5.91
C GLU A 254 4.57 23.63 7.44
N ASP A 255 4.00 22.52 7.98
CA ASP A 255 3.83 22.33 9.42
C ASP A 255 4.24 20.89 9.85
N PHE A 256 5.49 20.77 10.30
CA PHE A 256 6.02 19.49 10.79
C PHE A 256 5.39 19.03 12.12
N ASP A 257 4.82 19.93 12.92
CA ASP A 257 4.18 19.54 14.18
C ASP A 257 2.83 18.90 13.90
N ASP A 258 2.06 19.47 12.97
CA ASP A 258 0.81 18.87 12.48
C ASP A 258 1.09 17.54 11.76
N ALA A 259 2.10 17.50 10.90
CA ALA A 259 2.53 16.24 10.24
C ALA A 259 2.87 15.14 11.27
N ARG A 260 3.60 15.47 12.34
CA ARG A 260 3.90 14.52 13.43
C ARG A 260 2.65 14.12 14.21
N TRP A 261 1.71 15.03 14.39
CA TRP A 261 0.43 14.72 15.04
C TRP A 261 -0.36 13.72 14.21
N MET A 262 -0.47 13.91 12.89
CA MET A 262 -1.08 12.93 11.98
C MET A 262 -0.37 11.56 12.03
N GLY A 263 0.96 11.56 12.07
CA GLY A 263 1.75 10.32 12.20
C GLY A 263 1.47 9.58 13.52
N ARG A 264 1.31 10.30 14.64
CA ARG A 264 0.91 9.70 15.94
C ARG A 264 -0.50 9.12 15.89
N ASN A 265 -1.45 9.80 15.26
CA ASN A 265 -2.81 9.27 15.07
C ASN A 265 -2.80 8.02 14.18
N GLY A 266 -1.97 8.00 13.14
CA GLY A 266 -1.74 6.80 12.34
C GLY A 266 -1.19 5.64 13.16
N ARG A 267 -0.23 5.88 14.05
CA ARG A 267 0.30 4.85 14.97
C ARG A 267 -0.79 4.30 15.88
N ILE A 268 -1.64 5.14 16.43
CA ILE A 268 -2.79 4.71 17.25
C ILE A 268 -3.73 3.83 16.41
N ALA A 269 -4.02 4.21 15.17
CA ALA A 269 -4.86 3.41 14.28
C ALA A 269 -4.21 2.04 13.97
N ALA A 270 -2.91 2.00 13.65
CA ALA A 270 -2.18 0.75 13.40
C ALA A 270 -2.24 -0.21 14.60
N GLU A 271 -2.16 0.31 15.82
CA GLU A 271 -2.22 -0.46 17.05
C GLU A 271 -3.63 -0.91 17.42
N ALA A 272 -4.61 0.01 17.37
CA ALA A 272 -5.94 -0.21 17.91
C ALA A 272 -6.93 -0.87 16.91
N VAL A 273 -6.61 -0.84 15.60
CA VAL A 273 -7.52 -1.33 14.55
C VAL A 273 -6.86 -2.40 13.69
N PHE A 274 -5.57 -2.24 13.38
CA PHE A 274 -4.89 -3.07 12.38
C PHE A 274 -3.82 -4.01 12.96
N SER A 275 -3.77 -4.23 14.28
CA SER A 275 -2.85 -5.22 14.85
C SER A 275 -3.23 -6.63 14.41
N TRP A 276 -2.24 -7.50 14.20
CA TRP A 276 -2.52 -8.91 13.85
C TRP A 276 -3.39 -9.63 14.88
N ASP A 277 -3.35 -9.23 16.16
CA ASP A 277 -4.21 -9.82 17.18
C ASP A 277 -5.70 -9.59 16.86
N ILE A 278 -6.07 -8.34 16.52
CA ILE A 278 -7.45 -7.98 16.15
C ILE A 278 -7.87 -8.67 14.85
N ILE A 279 -7.03 -8.62 13.82
CA ILE A 279 -7.33 -9.22 12.52
C ILE A 279 -7.46 -10.75 12.63
N ALA A 280 -6.66 -11.39 13.47
CA ALA A 280 -6.77 -12.83 13.71
C ALA A 280 -8.10 -13.20 14.36
N ASP A 281 -8.59 -12.41 15.32
CA ASP A 281 -9.90 -12.63 15.96
C ASP A 281 -11.05 -12.50 14.94
N GLU A 282 -10.99 -11.54 14.02
CA GLU A 282 -11.97 -11.41 12.95
C GLU A 282 -11.96 -12.63 12.01
N VAL A 283 -10.77 -13.12 11.64
CA VAL A 283 -10.63 -14.33 10.82
C VAL A 283 -11.15 -15.57 11.55
N LEU A 284 -10.88 -15.69 12.85
CA LEU A 284 -11.42 -16.78 13.68
C LEU A 284 -12.94 -16.74 13.77
N ALA A 285 -13.55 -15.56 13.82
CA ALA A 285 -15.00 -15.42 13.78
C ALA A 285 -15.59 -16.00 12.48
N VAL A 286 -14.94 -15.74 11.32
CA VAL A 286 -15.34 -16.35 10.05
C VAL A 286 -15.16 -17.87 10.08
N TYR A 287 -14.07 -18.39 10.65
CA TYR A 287 -13.86 -19.85 10.77
C TYR A 287 -14.99 -20.54 11.57
N ASN A 288 -15.49 -19.85 12.59
CA ASN A 288 -16.54 -20.41 13.46
C ASN A 288 -17.95 -20.27 12.85
N SER A 289 -18.13 -19.43 11.81
CA SER A 289 -19.45 -19.17 11.17
C SER A 289 -19.78 -20.09 10.01
N ILE A 290 -18.83 -20.87 9.50
CA ILE A 290 -19.01 -21.73 8.31
C ILE A 290 -19.05 -23.21 8.61
#